data_2265adb37c59c736672db6da0b0fa9de
#
_entry.id   2265adb37c59c736672db6da0b0fa9de
#
_cell.length_a   1.000
_cell.length_b   1.000
_cell.length_c   1.000
_cell.angle_alpha   90.00
_cell.angle_beta   90.00
_cell.angle_gamma   90.00
#
_symmetry.space_group_name_H-M   'P 1'
#
loop_
_entity.id
_entity.type
_entity.pdbx_description
1 polymer ?
#
loop_
_entity_poly.entity_id
_entity_poly.type
_entity_poly.pdbx_seq_one_letter_code
_entity_poly.pdbx_strand_id
1 'polypeptide(L)'
;MTNIETDFYNANEAFEYFYKRISKHGRKFADTRALFNIGFTIHRPDRNEIIDYKRKWNKDYAEAEWQWYLSGDDNIEKLGEIYGKVPPIWTRMADEDGN
;
A
#
# COMPACT_ATOMS: atom_id res chain seq x y z
N MET A 1 -20.75 -0.78 20.90
CA MET A 1 -19.68 -0.70 19.89
C MET A 1 -19.15 -2.11 19.59
N THR A 2 -19.04 -2.44 18.32
CA THR A 2 -18.50 -3.73 17.92
C THR A 2 -16.99 -3.73 18.02
N ASN A 3 -16.41 -4.77 18.62
CA ASN A 3 -14.96 -4.90 18.71
C ASN A 3 -14.35 -5.06 17.32
N ILE A 4 -13.18 -4.45 17.14
CA ILE A 4 -12.40 -4.59 15.93
C ILE A 4 -11.44 -5.77 16.10
N GLU A 5 -11.37 -6.66 15.11
CA GLU A 5 -10.37 -7.71 15.12
C GLU A 5 -8.97 -7.11 15.05
N THR A 6 -8.03 -7.72 15.76
CA THR A 6 -6.65 -7.25 15.84
C THR A 6 -5.63 -8.28 15.42
N ASP A 7 -6.05 -9.48 15.05
CA ASP A 7 -5.15 -10.57 14.65
C ASP A 7 -5.53 -11.11 13.29
N PHE A 8 -4.58 -11.09 12.36
CA PHE A 8 -4.79 -11.58 11.00
C PHE A 8 -3.66 -12.51 10.60
N TYR A 9 -3.98 -13.49 9.79
CA TYR A 9 -2.99 -14.47 9.33
C TYR A 9 -1.98 -13.80 8.37
N ASN A 10 -2.49 -13.08 7.37
CA ASN A 10 -1.65 -12.44 6.35
C ASN A 10 -2.21 -11.07 5.95
N ALA A 11 -1.49 -10.39 5.06
CA ALA A 11 -1.87 -9.06 4.60
C ALA A 11 -3.22 -9.04 3.87
N ASN A 12 -3.51 -10.06 3.07
CA ASN A 12 -4.76 -10.12 2.31
C ASN A 12 -5.96 -10.19 3.25
N GLU A 13 -5.86 -11.00 4.30
CA GLU A 13 -6.94 -11.15 5.29
C GLU A 13 -7.20 -9.84 6.02
N ALA A 14 -6.13 -9.14 6.41
CA ALA A 14 -6.24 -7.82 7.03
C ALA A 14 -6.89 -6.81 6.08
N PHE A 15 -6.49 -6.81 4.81
CA PHE A 15 -7.08 -5.92 3.81
C PHE A 15 -8.58 -6.17 3.66
N GLU A 16 -8.99 -7.43 3.52
CA GLU A 16 -10.41 -7.77 3.35
C GLU A 16 -11.25 -7.30 4.54
N TYR A 17 -10.74 -7.52 5.75
CA TYR A 17 -11.43 -7.10 6.96
C TYR A 17 -11.58 -5.58 7.03
N PHE A 18 -10.49 -4.84 6.87
CA PHE A 18 -10.52 -3.39 7.01
C PHE A 18 -11.24 -2.70 5.85
N TYR A 19 -11.21 -3.28 4.67
CA TYR A 19 -12.00 -2.75 3.56
C TYR A 19 -13.50 -2.71 3.92
N LYS A 20 -14.01 -3.82 4.45
CA LYS A 20 -15.40 -3.90 4.87
C LYS A 20 -15.69 -2.98 6.07
N ARG A 21 -14.78 -2.96 7.01
CA ARG A 21 -14.94 -2.15 8.24
C ARG A 21 -14.97 -0.66 7.91
N ILE A 22 -14.05 -0.19 7.10
CA ILE A 22 -13.99 1.22 6.69
C ILE A 22 -15.22 1.59 5.86
N SER A 23 -15.65 0.72 4.96
CA SER A 23 -16.83 0.97 4.12
C SER A 23 -18.11 1.16 4.96
N LYS A 24 -18.24 0.41 6.05
CA LYS A 24 -19.43 0.46 6.91
C LYS A 24 -19.34 1.47 8.03
N HIS A 25 -18.17 1.59 8.65
CA HIS A 25 -17.99 2.34 9.90
C HIS A 25 -16.89 3.40 9.84
N GLY A 26 -16.27 3.58 8.69
CA GLY A 26 -15.22 4.58 8.54
C GLY A 26 -15.76 5.99 8.67
N ARG A 27 -14.96 6.87 9.30
CA ARG A 27 -15.28 8.29 9.43
C ARG A 27 -14.93 8.99 8.12
N LYS A 28 -15.78 9.92 7.70
CA LYS A 28 -15.47 10.72 6.52
C LYS A 28 -14.31 11.65 6.84
N PHE A 29 -13.30 11.64 5.98
CA PHE A 29 -12.13 12.48 6.10
C PHE A 29 -11.77 12.99 4.71
N ALA A 30 -12.04 14.27 4.46
CA ALA A 30 -11.94 14.88 3.14
C ALA A 30 -12.77 14.08 2.11
N ASP A 31 -12.15 13.56 1.06
CA ASP A 31 -12.82 12.74 0.03
C ASP A 31 -12.66 11.23 0.28
N THR A 32 -12.21 10.86 1.47
CA THR A 32 -11.97 9.47 1.85
C THR A 32 -12.77 9.07 3.08
N ARG A 33 -12.71 7.78 3.42
CA ARG A 33 -13.18 7.25 4.70
C ARG A 33 -12.00 6.62 5.42
N ALA A 34 -11.95 6.73 6.74
CA ALA A 34 -10.82 6.24 7.51
C ALA A 34 -11.25 5.73 8.89
N LEU A 35 -10.44 4.82 9.42
CA LEU A 35 -10.46 4.45 10.83
C LEU A 35 -9.16 4.96 11.45
N PHE A 36 -9.26 5.52 12.65
CA PHE A 36 -8.11 6.11 13.35
C PHE A 36 -7.71 5.27 14.55
N ASN A 37 -6.44 5.37 14.92
CA ASN A 37 -5.88 4.72 16.12
C ASN A 37 -6.09 3.21 16.14
N ILE A 38 -5.87 2.58 14.98
CA ILE A 38 -6.03 1.13 14.79
C ILE A 38 -4.65 0.48 14.86
N GLY A 39 -4.54 -0.54 15.72
CA GLY A 39 -3.36 -1.40 15.76
C GLY A 39 -3.78 -2.85 15.54
N PHE A 40 -2.95 -3.62 14.84
CA PHE A 40 -3.23 -5.02 14.59
C PHE A 40 -1.94 -5.80 14.34
N THR A 41 -2.06 -7.13 14.43
CA THR A 41 -0.94 -8.05 14.23
C THR A 41 -1.19 -8.90 13.00
N ILE A 42 -0.18 -9.04 12.16
CA ILE A 42 -0.17 -10.01 11.06
C ILE A 42 0.79 -11.12 11.46
N HIS A 43 0.29 -12.36 11.56
CA HIS A 43 1.08 -13.49 12.04
C HIS A 43 2.07 -14.02 11.00
N ARG A 44 1.74 -13.90 9.71
CA ARG A 44 2.62 -14.32 8.62
C ARG A 44 2.94 -13.11 7.72
N PRO A 45 3.84 -12.22 8.16
CA PRO A 45 4.18 -11.02 7.37
C PRO A 45 4.91 -11.35 6.06
N ASP A 46 5.49 -12.55 5.96
CA ASP A 46 6.06 -13.06 4.70
C ASP A 46 4.99 -13.31 3.63
N ARG A 47 3.73 -13.52 4.04
CA ARG A 47 2.58 -13.65 3.14
C ARG A 47 2.00 -12.26 2.89
N ASN A 48 2.73 -11.44 2.13
CA ASN A 48 2.43 -10.03 1.97
C ASN A 48 1.71 -9.67 0.66
N GLU A 49 1.32 -10.65 -0.14
CA GLU A 49 0.56 -10.42 -1.36
C GLU A 49 -0.92 -10.23 -1.04
N ILE A 50 -1.52 -9.15 -1.56
CA ILE A 50 -2.94 -8.90 -1.41
C ILE A 50 -3.61 -9.30 -2.71
N ILE A 51 -4.31 -10.45 -2.67
CA ILE A 51 -4.92 -11.04 -3.86
C ILE A 51 -6.35 -10.57 -4.11
N ASP A 52 -6.97 -9.87 -3.13
CA ASP A 52 -8.29 -9.31 -3.32
C ASP A 52 -8.25 -8.26 -4.44
N TYR A 53 -9.08 -8.43 -5.47
CA TYR A 53 -9.07 -7.59 -6.65
C TYR A 53 -9.36 -6.11 -6.35
N LYS A 54 -10.02 -5.82 -5.26
CA LYS A 54 -10.36 -4.45 -4.87
C LYS A 54 -9.11 -3.60 -4.55
N ARG A 55 -8.03 -4.25 -4.12
CA ARG A 55 -6.78 -3.56 -3.82
C ARG A 55 -6.01 -3.18 -5.08
N LYS A 56 -6.17 -3.95 -6.15
CA LYS A 56 -5.44 -3.77 -7.41
C LYS A 56 -3.92 -3.73 -7.19
N TRP A 57 -3.45 -4.61 -6.30
CA TRP A 57 -2.03 -4.67 -5.98
C TRP A 57 -1.24 -5.22 -7.18
N ASN A 58 -0.15 -4.54 -7.51
CA ASN A 58 0.71 -4.89 -8.64
C ASN A 58 2.03 -5.41 -8.09
N LYS A 59 2.27 -6.71 -8.23
CA LYS A 59 3.46 -7.36 -7.70
C LYS A 59 4.73 -6.85 -8.39
N ASP A 60 4.70 -6.67 -9.69
CA ASP A 60 5.87 -6.21 -10.44
C ASP A 60 6.28 -4.80 -10.03
N TYR A 61 5.30 -3.94 -9.83
CA TYR A 61 5.56 -2.60 -9.32
C TYR A 61 6.13 -2.64 -7.91
N ALA A 62 5.55 -3.43 -7.01
CA ALA A 62 6.02 -3.53 -5.64
C ALA A 62 7.47 -4.01 -5.58
N GLU A 63 7.82 -4.99 -6.40
CA GLU A 63 9.18 -5.51 -6.48
C GLU A 63 10.14 -4.44 -7.04
N ALA A 64 9.73 -3.73 -8.09
CA ALA A 64 10.55 -2.67 -8.69
C ALA A 64 10.80 -1.53 -7.71
N GLU A 65 9.76 -1.11 -6.98
CA GLU A 65 9.88 -0.06 -5.97
C GLU A 65 10.82 -0.47 -4.84
N TRP A 66 10.75 -1.74 -4.42
CA TRP A 66 11.65 -2.27 -3.42
C TRP A 66 13.11 -2.24 -3.90
N GLN A 67 13.36 -2.67 -5.14
CA GLN A 67 14.71 -2.61 -5.72
C GLN A 67 15.21 -1.17 -5.83
N TRP A 68 14.33 -0.23 -6.14
CA TRP A 68 14.68 1.18 -6.17
C TRP A 68 15.10 1.67 -4.78
N TYR A 69 14.37 1.31 -3.73
CA TYR A 69 14.73 1.66 -2.37
C TYR A 69 16.09 1.08 -1.98
N LEU A 70 16.34 -0.17 -2.33
CA LEU A 70 17.63 -0.82 -2.02
C LEU A 70 18.81 -0.19 -2.76
N SER A 71 18.58 0.42 -3.92
CA SER A 71 19.64 1.06 -4.69
C SER A 71 20.18 2.32 -4.01
N GLY A 72 19.40 2.93 -3.12
CA GLY A 72 19.78 4.19 -2.47
C GLY A 72 19.66 5.41 -3.36
N ASP A 73 19.19 5.27 -4.59
CA ASP A 73 19.01 6.36 -5.55
C ASP A 73 17.63 6.98 -5.34
N ASP A 74 17.55 8.27 -5.09
CA ASP A 74 16.29 8.96 -4.85
C ASP A 74 15.65 9.54 -6.13
N ASN A 75 16.27 9.33 -7.29
CA ASN A 75 15.75 9.84 -8.54
C ASN A 75 14.76 8.87 -9.16
N ILE A 76 13.61 9.38 -9.61
CA ILE A 76 12.54 8.57 -10.20
C ILE A 76 12.95 7.89 -11.51
N GLU A 77 13.98 8.39 -12.20
CA GLU A 77 14.50 7.74 -13.40
C GLU A 77 15.00 6.34 -13.10
N LYS A 78 15.60 6.14 -11.92
CA LYS A 78 16.07 4.81 -11.51
C LYS A 78 14.91 3.83 -11.38
N LEU A 79 13.79 4.26 -10.80
CA LEU A 79 12.58 3.46 -10.75
C LEU A 79 12.09 3.13 -12.15
N GLY A 80 12.11 4.11 -13.06
CA GLY A 80 11.74 3.90 -14.45
C GLY A 80 12.61 2.87 -15.17
N GLU A 81 13.92 2.85 -14.89
CA GLU A 81 14.82 1.84 -15.45
C GLU A 81 14.47 0.43 -14.96
N ILE A 82 14.15 0.28 -13.67
CA ILE A 82 13.85 -1.02 -13.07
C ILE A 82 12.48 -1.52 -13.50
N TYR A 83 11.46 -0.67 -13.42
CA TYR A 83 10.06 -1.05 -13.68
C TYR A 83 9.69 -1.01 -15.16
N GLY A 84 10.41 -0.20 -15.95
CA GLY A 84 10.12 0.01 -17.37
C GLY A 84 9.39 1.31 -17.66
N LYS A 85 8.84 1.97 -16.65
CA LYS A 85 8.20 3.28 -16.76
C LYS A 85 8.10 3.91 -15.38
N VAL A 86 7.98 5.24 -15.34
CA VAL A 86 7.76 5.96 -14.08
C VAL A 86 6.26 6.11 -13.86
N PRO A 87 5.69 5.56 -12.77
CA PRO A 87 4.28 5.77 -12.47
C PRO A 87 3.95 7.26 -12.28
N PRO A 88 2.78 7.72 -12.76
CA PRO A 88 2.43 9.15 -12.73
C PRO A 88 2.47 9.80 -11.35
N ILE A 89 2.19 9.03 -10.30
CA ILE A 89 2.22 9.59 -8.94
C ILE A 89 3.62 10.09 -8.58
N TRP A 90 4.67 9.38 -8.98
CA TRP A 90 6.04 9.79 -8.70
C TRP A 90 6.44 11.02 -9.51
N THR A 91 6.02 11.09 -10.77
CA THR A 91 6.26 12.27 -11.59
C THR A 91 5.66 13.53 -10.97
N ARG A 92 4.47 13.41 -10.37
CA ARG A 92 3.81 14.53 -9.71
C ARG A 92 4.48 14.96 -8.42
N MET A 93 5.16 14.04 -7.74
CA MET A 93 5.78 14.29 -6.44
C MET A 93 7.26 14.69 -6.54
N ALA A 94 7.91 14.43 -7.66
CA ALA A 94 9.31 14.74 -7.87
C ALA A 94 9.51 16.22 -8.23
N ASP A 95 10.71 16.73 -7.97
CA ASP A 95 11.11 18.06 -8.39
C ASP A 95 11.55 18.07 -9.87
N GLU A 96 12.06 19.23 -10.35
CA GLU A 96 12.48 19.40 -11.75
C GLU A 96 13.59 18.42 -12.15
N ASP A 97 14.43 18.01 -11.20
CA ASP A 97 15.55 17.12 -11.46
C ASP A 97 15.16 15.64 -11.29
N GLY A 98 13.92 15.36 -10.92
CA GLY A 98 13.43 13.99 -10.71
C GLY A 98 13.64 13.43 -9.30
N ASN A 99 13.96 14.28 -8.36
CA ASN A 99 14.24 13.86 -6.97
C ASN A 99 13.04 14.08 -6.06
#